data_bbbb332ddaf10a885e2327450027ad27
#
_entry.id   bbbb332ddaf10a885e2327450027ad27
#
_cell.length_a   1.000
_cell.length_b   1.000
_cell.length_c   1.000
_cell.angle_alpha   90.00
_cell.angle_beta   90.00
_cell.angle_gamma   90.00
#
_symmetry.space_group_name_H-M   'P 1'
#
loop_
_entity.id
_entity.type
_entity.pdbx_description
1 polymer ?
#
loop_
_entity_poly.entity_id
_entity_poly.type
_entity_poly.pdbx_seq_one_letter_code
_entity_poly.pdbx_strand_id
1 'polypeptide(L)'
;MTSRFARFAAAAALAAASAAAGATLDEKAALRESQAVIGRAPAEHLFRDSDGRELRLSELRGKPLVVSFVYTGCYQVCPTTTKALSLSAAEAERVLGPGKFRLATIGFNLPFDTPQAMKQFARQAGISSRDWLFLTPDAGQLPQLLADFGFGYEPTSAGFDHLLQASIVDAGGRIYRQLYGDSFAAPQFTGALLELVANAPRPAGDIAAFIEHVKLLCTVYDPAAGRYRVNYAVVIEILVGASIFLIGIPSLIVEWRRRRRARPAS
;
A
#
# COMPACT_ATOMS: atom_id res chain seq x y z
N MET A 1 8.16 -58.63 -13.14
CA MET A 1 8.81 -57.62 -12.22
C MET A 1 8.84 -56.21 -12.79
N THR A 2 8.45 -55.98 -14.03
CA THR A 2 8.55 -54.66 -14.72
C THR A 2 7.36 -53.68 -14.46
N SER A 3 6.21 -54.15 -13.96
CA SER A 3 5.01 -53.31 -13.80
C SER A 3 4.96 -52.47 -12.48
N ARG A 4 5.75 -52.87 -11.49
CA ARG A 4 5.80 -52.13 -10.20
C ARG A 4 6.71 -50.90 -10.26
N PHE A 5 7.79 -50.95 -11.05
CA PHE A 5 8.68 -49.80 -11.22
C PHE A 5 8.07 -48.67 -12.02
N ALA A 6 7.23 -48.99 -13.02
CA ALA A 6 6.52 -47.98 -13.82
C ALA A 6 5.49 -47.19 -12.99
N ARG A 7 4.86 -47.82 -12.01
CA ARG A 7 3.86 -47.13 -11.11
C ARG A 7 4.52 -46.22 -10.10
N PHE A 8 5.75 -46.52 -9.62
CA PHE A 8 6.50 -45.65 -8.73
C PHE A 8 7.06 -44.42 -9.45
N ALA A 9 7.50 -44.57 -10.71
CA ALA A 9 8.00 -43.46 -11.52
C ALA A 9 6.85 -42.46 -11.88
N ALA A 10 5.65 -42.97 -12.17
CA ALA A 10 4.50 -42.10 -12.43
C ALA A 10 3.99 -41.35 -11.20
N ALA A 11 4.05 -41.95 -10.00
CA ALA A 11 3.67 -41.31 -8.74
C ALA A 11 4.67 -40.21 -8.33
N ALA A 12 5.97 -40.43 -8.58
CA ALA A 12 7.00 -39.43 -8.30
C ALA A 12 6.93 -38.23 -9.27
N ALA A 13 6.53 -38.46 -10.54
CA ALA A 13 6.34 -37.38 -11.52
C ALA A 13 5.11 -36.50 -11.19
N LEU A 14 4.03 -37.09 -10.65
CA LEU A 14 2.85 -36.32 -10.21
C LEU A 14 3.12 -35.48 -8.94
N ALA A 15 3.97 -35.96 -8.04
CA ALA A 15 4.32 -35.21 -6.82
C ALA A 15 5.22 -33.99 -7.10
N ALA A 16 6.02 -34.03 -8.18
CA ALA A 16 6.86 -32.90 -8.58
C ALA A 16 6.09 -31.77 -9.30
N ALA A 17 4.91 -32.06 -9.84
CA ALA A 17 4.09 -31.05 -10.54
C ALA A 17 3.27 -30.15 -9.59
N SER A 18 3.18 -30.48 -8.29
CA SER A 18 2.34 -29.72 -7.34
C SER A 18 3.07 -28.54 -6.67
N ALA A 19 4.34 -28.25 -6.99
CA ALA A 19 5.12 -27.22 -6.33
C ALA A 19 5.17 -25.86 -7.04
N ALA A 20 4.38 -25.67 -8.09
CA ALA A 20 4.29 -24.39 -8.81
C ALA A 20 3.01 -23.63 -8.48
N ALA A 21 2.51 -23.70 -7.25
CA ALA A 21 1.59 -22.69 -6.75
C ALA A 21 2.42 -21.40 -6.61
N GLY A 22 2.23 -20.44 -7.51
CA GLY A 22 2.85 -19.13 -7.43
C GLY A 22 2.63 -18.55 -6.02
N ALA A 23 3.69 -18.03 -5.41
CA ALA A 23 3.58 -17.37 -4.13
C ALA A 23 2.55 -16.23 -4.26
N THR A 24 1.59 -16.18 -3.38
CA THR A 24 0.69 -15.04 -3.24
C THR A 24 1.30 -14.09 -2.23
N LEU A 25 1.13 -12.78 -2.48
CA LEU A 25 1.61 -11.75 -1.55
C LEU A 25 1.02 -11.97 -0.15
N ASP A 26 1.85 -11.99 0.89
CA ASP A 26 1.36 -11.84 2.26
C ASP A 26 0.97 -10.38 2.48
N GLU A 27 -0.30 -10.06 2.24
CA GLU A 27 -0.83 -8.70 2.39
C GLU A 27 -0.56 -8.09 3.78
N LYS A 28 -0.61 -8.91 4.84
CA LYS A 28 -0.35 -8.43 6.20
C LYS A 28 1.12 -8.07 6.42
N ALA A 29 2.02 -8.86 5.86
CA ALA A 29 3.45 -8.55 5.87
C ALA A 29 3.74 -7.30 5.04
N ALA A 30 3.26 -7.24 3.81
CA ALA A 30 3.40 -6.09 2.93
C ALA A 30 2.84 -4.80 3.55
N LEU A 31 1.68 -4.86 4.21
CA LEU A 31 1.10 -3.72 4.92
C LEU A 31 1.99 -3.27 6.10
N ARG A 32 2.53 -4.21 6.89
CA ARG A 32 3.45 -3.87 7.98
C ARG A 32 4.72 -3.19 7.46
N GLU A 33 5.30 -3.71 6.39
CA GLU A 33 6.50 -3.12 5.74
C GLU A 33 6.21 -1.72 5.22
N SER A 34 5.08 -1.53 4.54
CA SER A 34 4.64 -0.24 4.05
C SER A 34 4.42 0.78 5.18
N GLN A 35 3.83 0.37 6.29
CA GLN A 35 3.63 1.25 7.45
C GLN A 35 4.94 1.56 8.19
N ALA A 36 5.89 0.63 8.21
CA ALA A 36 7.15 0.77 8.93
C ALA A 36 8.09 1.86 8.37
N VAL A 37 7.86 2.31 7.13
CA VAL A 37 8.68 3.37 6.52
C VAL A 37 8.14 4.78 6.76
N ILE A 38 6.96 4.94 7.36
CA ILE A 38 6.40 6.25 7.70
C ILE A 38 7.35 6.98 8.67
N GLY A 39 7.61 8.25 8.38
CA GLY A 39 8.57 9.09 9.10
C GLY A 39 10.02 8.95 8.63
N ARG A 40 10.34 7.94 7.80
CA ARG A 40 11.67 7.76 7.22
C ARG A 40 11.85 8.62 5.98
N ALA A 41 13.08 9.01 5.69
CA ALA A 41 13.47 9.62 4.43
C ALA A 41 14.08 8.53 3.54
N PRO A 42 13.53 8.29 2.33
CA PRO A 42 14.17 7.43 1.34
C PRO A 42 15.60 7.89 1.04
N ALA A 43 16.47 6.97 0.69
CA ALA A 43 17.80 7.27 0.20
C ALA A 43 17.75 8.10 -1.10
N GLU A 44 18.91 8.56 -1.55
CA GLU A 44 19.00 9.23 -2.84
C GLU A 44 18.90 8.20 -3.96
N HIS A 45 17.94 8.42 -4.85
CA HIS A 45 17.71 7.57 -6.01
C HIS A 45 17.77 8.37 -7.30
N LEU A 46 18.33 7.75 -8.33
CA LEU A 46 18.45 8.32 -9.68
C LEU A 46 17.35 7.74 -10.57
N PHE A 47 16.72 8.63 -11.32
CA PHE A 47 15.66 8.29 -12.27
C PHE A 47 15.95 8.89 -13.65
N ARG A 48 15.25 8.35 -14.64
CA ARG A 48 15.03 9.00 -15.93
C ARG A 48 13.56 9.31 -16.11
N ASP A 49 13.25 10.55 -16.47
CA ASP A 49 11.87 10.93 -16.79
C ASP A 49 11.42 10.35 -18.16
N SER A 50 10.17 10.55 -18.49
CA SER A 50 9.58 10.08 -19.76
C SER A 50 10.20 10.70 -21.01
N ASP A 51 11.00 11.76 -20.88
CA ASP A 51 11.76 12.38 -21.95
C ASP A 51 13.25 11.96 -21.96
N GLY A 52 13.64 11.06 -21.02
CA GLY A 52 14.98 10.52 -20.88
C GLY A 52 15.94 11.39 -20.10
N ARG A 53 15.48 12.47 -19.46
CA ARG A 53 16.31 13.35 -18.62
C ARG A 53 16.55 12.68 -17.28
N GLU A 54 17.79 12.74 -16.82
CA GLU A 54 18.13 12.28 -15.48
C GLU A 54 17.65 13.27 -14.42
N LEU A 55 17.12 12.75 -13.33
CA LEU A 55 16.78 13.52 -12.15
C LEU A 55 16.98 12.69 -10.88
N ARG A 56 17.23 13.36 -9.77
CA ARG A 56 17.41 12.76 -8.44
C ARG A 56 16.15 12.93 -7.60
N LEU A 57 15.92 12.02 -6.67
CA LEU A 57 14.80 12.12 -5.74
C LEU A 57 14.82 13.45 -4.97
N SER A 58 15.99 13.92 -4.58
CA SER A 58 16.18 15.19 -3.88
C SER A 58 15.70 16.42 -4.65
N GLU A 59 15.71 16.38 -5.99
CA GLU A 59 15.22 17.48 -6.85
C GLU A 59 13.68 17.63 -6.80
N LEU A 60 12.99 16.63 -6.29
CA LEU A 60 11.55 16.65 -6.09
C LEU A 60 11.12 17.24 -4.73
N ARG A 61 12.09 17.57 -3.86
CA ARG A 61 11.83 18.23 -2.57
C ARG A 61 11.30 19.65 -2.72
N GLY A 62 10.89 20.26 -1.62
CA GLY A 62 10.38 21.63 -1.56
C GLY A 62 8.86 21.74 -1.68
N LYS A 63 8.20 20.66 -2.12
CA LYS A 63 6.73 20.51 -2.13
C LYS A 63 6.38 19.09 -1.72
N PRO A 64 5.18 18.85 -1.17
CA PRO A 64 4.69 17.49 -0.99
C PRO A 64 4.73 16.70 -2.30
N LEU A 65 5.17 15.46 -2.23
CA LEU A 65 5.28 14.54 -3.37
C LEU A 65 4.42 13.32 -3.10
N VAL A 66 3.60 12.94 -4.08
CA VAL A 66 2.85 11.69 -4.07
C VAL A 66 3.55 10.70 -4.98
N VAL A 67 3.97 9.57 -4.43
CA VAL A 67 4.67 8.51 -5.16
C VAL A 67 3.78 7.30 -5.33
N SER A 68 3.63 6.80 -6.55
CA SER A 68 2.97 5.54 -6.87
C SER A 68 3.87 4.64 -7.70
N PHE A 69 3.72 3.32 -7.57
CA PHE A 69 4.44 2.33 -8.36
C PHE A 69 3.50 1.66 -9.35
N VAL A 70 3.99 1.44 -10.56
CA VAL A 70 3.26 0.78 -11.65
C VAL A 70 4.19 -0.12 -12.45
N TYR A 71 3.62 -1.05 -13.21
CA TYR A 71 4.34 -1.67 -14.32
C TYR A 71 3.55 -1.50 -15.61
N THR A 72 4.23 -1.15 -16.68
CA THR A 72 3.57 -0.75 -17.94
C THR A 72 2.89 -1.89 -18.67
N GLY A 73 3.24 -3.14 -18.34
CA GLY A 73 2.55 -4.34 -18.82
C GLY A 73 1.20 -4.65 -18.14
N CYS A 74 0.78 -3.84 -17.17
CA CYS A 74 -0.51 -4.00 -16.51
C CYS A 74 -1.62 -3.33 -17.33
N TYR A 75 -2.54 -4.12 -17.87
CA TYR A 75 -3.58 -3.58 -18.76
C TYR A 75 -4.87 -3.15 -18.06
N GLN A 76 -5.10 -3.52 -16.79
CA GLN A 76 -6.35 -3.25 -16.07
C GLN A 76 -6.16 -2.42 -14.82
N VAL A 77 -5.45 -2.94 -13.82
CA VAL A 77 -5.38 -2.33 -12.49
C VAL A 77 -4.59 -1.03 -12.51
N CYS A 78 -3.37 -1.02 -13.05
CA CYS A 78 -2.50 0.16 -13.01
C CYS A 78 -3.09 1.38 -13.76
N PRO A 79 -3.68 1.26 -14.98
CA PRO A 79 -4.34 2.39 -15.61
C PRO A 79 -5.56 2.88 -14.81
N THR A 80 -6.34 1.96 -14.21
CA THR A 80 -7.53 2.31 -13.41
C THR A 80 -7.14 3.05 -12.14
N THR A 81 -6.15 2.56 -11.39
CA THR A 81 -5.67 3.21 -10.16
C THR A 81 -4.98 4.54 -10.46
N THR A 82 -4.22 4.63 -11.56
CA THR A 82 -3.62 5.90 -12.00
C THR A 82 -4.70 6.92 -12.36
N LYS A 83 -5.80 6.49 -12.99
CA LYS A 83 -6.94 7.35 -13.27
C LYS A 83 -7.63 7.80 -12.00
N ALA A 84 -7.85 6.91 -11.03
CA ALA A 84 -8.41 7.26 -9.72
C ALA A 84 -7.50 8.27 -8.99
N LEU A 85 -6.19 8.06 -9.01
CA LEU A 85 -5.23 9.01 -8.44
C LEU A 85 -5.32 10.38 -9.13
N SER A 86 -5.55 10.42 -10.45
CA SER A 86 -5.72 11.67 -11.19
C SER A 86 -6.96 12.45 -10.77
N LEU A 87 -8.05 11.75 -10.47
CA LEU A 87 -9.27 12.39 -9.98
C LEU A 87 -9.08 12.97 -8.57
N SER A 88 -8.41 12.23 -7.69
CA SER A 88 -8.07 12.70 -6.34
C SER A 88 -7.08 13.87 -6.38
N ALA A 89 -6.11 13.85 -7.29
CA ALA A 89 -5.18 14.96 -7.51
C ALA A 89 -5.89 16.22 -8.01
N ALA A 90 -6.80 16.09 -8.97
CA ALA A 90 -7.58 17.21 -9.48
C ALA A 90 -8.48 17.83 -8.39
N GLU A 91 -9.07 17.01 -7.51
CA GLU A 91 -9.82 17.49 -6.36
C GLU A 91 -8.92 18.23 -5.37
N ALA A 92 -7.73 17.68 -5.07
CA ALA A 92 -6.75 18.33 -4.21
C ALA A 92 -6.28 19.68 -4.80
N GLU A 93 -6.00 19.74 -6.11
CA GLU A 93 -5.64 21.01 -6.78
C GLU A 93 -6.74 22.05 -6.68
N ARG A 94 -8.00 21.64 -6.76
CA ARG A 94 -9.14 22.56 -6.61
C ARG A 94 -9.23 23.16 -5.20
N VAL A 95 -8.86 22.40 -4.17
CA VAL A 95 -8.86 22.82 -2.77
C VAL A 95 -7.61 23.63 -2.41
N LEU A 96 -6.43 23.16 -2.83
CA LEU A 96 -5.12 23.69 -2.43
C LEU A 96 -4.61 24.78 -3.37
N GLY A 97 -5.10 24.81 -4.61
CA GLY A 97 -4.52 25.58 -5.71
C GLY A 97 -3.49 24.79 -6.52
N PRO A 98 -3.24 25.24 -7.76
CA PRO A 98 -2.32 24.55 -8.68
C PRO A 98 -0.88 24.59 -8.18
N GLY A 99 -0.12 23.55 -8.49
CA GLY A 99 1.34 23.50 -8.25
C GLY A 99 1.72 23.41 -6.76
N LYS A 100 0.82 23.09 -5.85
CA LYS A 100 1.09 22.97 -4.41
C LYS A 100 1.70 21.64 -4.01
N PHE A 101 1.61 20.62 -4.85
CA PHE A 101 2.22 19.31 -4.69
C PHE A 101 2.64 18.77 -6.05
N ARG A 102 3.37 17.67 -6.05
CA ARG A 102 3.79 16.93 -7.26
C ARG A 102 3.39 15.47 -7.15
N LEU A 103 3.29 14.80 -8.30
CA LEU A 103 3.12 13.36 -8.38
C LEU A 103 4.29 12.74 -9.14
N ALA A 104 4.70 11.55 -8.71
CA ALA A 104 5.67 10.71 -9.40
C ALA A 104 5.11 9.29 -9.50
N THR A 105 4.93 8.81 -10.71
CA THR A 105 4.60 7.41 -10.98
C THR A 105 5.85 6.71 -11.47
N ILE A 106 6.28 5.67 -10.76
CA ILE A 106 7.56 5.00 -10.94
C ILE A 106 7.31 3.60 -11.49
N GLY A 107 7.94 3.27 -12.62
CA GLY A 107 7.92 1.92 -13.19
C GLY A 107 8.84 0.99 -12.40
N PHE A 108 8.35 -0.18 -11.99
CA PHE A 108 9.17 -1.13 -11.21
C PHE A 108 9.52 -2.43 -11.95
N ASN A 109 8.93 -2.69 -13.11
CA ASN A 109 9.20 -3.89 -13.90
C ASN A 109 10.34 -3.66 -14.90
N LEU A 110 11.57 -3.57 -14.42
CA LEU A 110 12.74 -3.42 -15.27
C LEU A 110 13.18 -4.76 -15.89
N PRO A 111 13.65 -4.75 -17.15
CA PRO A 111 13.97 -3.61 -17.99
C PRO A 111 12.82 -3.10 -18.87
N PHE A 112 11.57 -3.52 -18.65
CA PHE A 112 10.45 -3.21 -19.56
C PHE A 112 9.87 -1.81 -19.33
N ASP A 113 9.87 -1.30 -18.11
CA ASP A 113 9.36 0.03 -17.78
C ASP A 113 10.39 1.11 -18.14
N THR A 114 10.70 1.21 -19.45
CA THR A 114 11.60 2.22 -20.00
C THR A 114 10.98 3.61 -19.98
N PRO A 115 11.76 4.71 -20.12
CA PRO A 115 11.20 6.05 -20.27
C PRO A 115 10.13 6.17 -21.34
N GLN A 116 10.30 5.48 -22.47
CA GLN A 116 9.33 5.44 -23.57
C GLN A 116 8.06 4.71 -23.18
N ALA A 117 8.18 3.57 -22.47
CA ALA A 117 7.03 2.81 -21.98
C ALA A 117 6.24 3.65 -20.95
N MET A 118 6.93 4.32 -20.03
CA MET A 118 6.33 5.22 -19.05
C MET A 118 5.63 6.42 -19.72
N LYS A 119 6.19 6.96 -20.80
CA LYS A 119 5.54 8.00 -21.60
C LYS A 119 4.25 7.52 -22.28
N GLN A 120 4.26 6.30 -22.81
CA GLN A 120 3.07 5.70 -23.41
C GLN A 120 2.00 5.42 -22.34
N PHE A 121 2.39 4.91 -21.17
CA PHE A 121 1.50 4.68 -20.04
C PHE A 121 0.83 5.99 -19.59
N ALA A 122 1.58 7.09 -19.45
CA ALA A 122 1.02 8.40 -19.11
C ALA A 122 -0.06 8.84 -20.10
N ARG A 123 0.21 8.67 -21.42
CA ARG A 123 -0.75 9.01 -22.49
C ARG A 123 -2.01 8.13 -22.41
N GLN A 124 -1.87 6.84 -22.19
CA GLN A 124 -3.00 5.90 -22.05
C GLN A 124 -3.86 6.25 -20.82
N ALA A 125 -3.24 6.66 -19.73
CA ALA A 125 -3.93 7.13 -18.54
C ALA A 125 -4.56 8.52 -18.70
N GLY A 126 -4.30 9.23 -19.83
CA GLY A 126 -4.80 10.57 -20.09
C GLY A 126 -4.15 11.66 -19.22
N ILE A 127 -2.90 11.43 -18.78
CA ILE A 127 -2.17 12.35 -17.91
C ILE A 127 -1.24 13.22 -18.76
N SER A 128 -1.39 14.54 -18.64
CA SER A 128 -0.56 15.54 -19.34
C SER A 128 -0.06 16.66 -18.43
N SER A 129 -0.24 16.55 -17.11
CA SER A 129 0.21 17.56 -16.14
C SER A 129 1.73 17.62 -16.05
N ARG A 130 2.29 18.84 -15.97
CA ARG A 130 3.73 19.07 -15.74
C ARG A 130 4.16 18.73 -14.31
N ASP A 131 3.24 18.76 -13.36
CA ASP A 131 3.49 18.43 -11.96
C ASP A 131 3.32 16.93 -11.69
N TRP A 132 3.12 16.10 -12.74
CA TRP A 132 3.08 14.63 -12.64
C TRP A 132 4.16 14.00 -13.50
N LEU A 133 5.17 13.46 -12.85
CA LEU A 133 6.32 12.83 -13.49
C LEU A 133 6.10 11.31 -13.63
N PHE A 134 6.54 10.76 -14.75
CA PHE A 134 6.58 9.32 -15.00
C PHE A 134 8.04 8.92 -15.11
N LEU A 135 8.48 8.07 -14.20
CA LEU A 135 9.89 7.85 -13.91
C LEU A 135 10.28 6.38 -14.10
N THR A 136 11.47 6.18 -14.67
CA THR A 136 12.16 4.89 -14.71
C THR A 136 13.35 4.98 -13.75
N PRO A 137 13.44 4.13 -12.71
CA PRO A 137 14.57 4.14 -11.80
C PRO A 137 15.81 3.49 -12.41
N ASP A 138 16.98 3.77 -11.85
CA ASP A 138 18.18 2.99 -12.11
C ASP A 138 17.99 1.53 -11.66
N ALA A 139 18.35 0.57 -12.51
CA ALA A 139 18.11 -0.85 -12.25
C ALA A 139 18.84 -1.36 -11.01
N GLY A 140 20.05 -0.85 -10.76
CA GLY A 140 20.84 -1.25 -9.59
C GLY A 140 20.27 -0.73 -8.28
N GLN A 141 19.43 0.32 -8.31
CA GLN A 141 18.84 0.94 -7.12
C GLN A 141 17.39 0.47 -6.87
N LEU A 142 16.77 -0.24 -7.81
CA LEU A 142 15.35 -0.62 -7.71
C LEU A 142 15.01 -1.38 -6.41
N PRO A 143 15.75 -2.40 -5.97
CA PRO A 143 15.41 -3.10 -4.73
C PRO A 143 15.41 -2.18 -3.50
N GLN A 144 16.41 -1.29 -3.40
CA GLN A 144 16.50 -0.34 -2.30
C GLN A 144 15.39 0.71 -2.38
N LEU A 145 15.08 1.20 -3.57
CA LEU A 145 13.98 2.14 -3.81
C LEU A 145 12.65 1.58 -3.32
N LEU A 146 12.33 0.35 -3.68
CA LEU A 146 11.08 -0.30 -3.27
C LEU A 146 11.04 -0.50 -1.75
N ALA A 147 12.14 -0.93 -1.14
CA ALA A 147 12.27 -1.08 0.30
C ALA A 147 12.12 0.26 1.04
N ASP A 148 12.70 1.34 0.52
CA ASP A 148 12.61 2.68 1.10
C ASP A 148 11.17 3.21 1.14
N PHE A 149 10.34 2.81 0.16
CA PHE A 149 8.92 3.15 0.11
C PHE A 149 8.01 2.07 0.72
N GLY A 150 8.58 0.97 1.22
CA GLY A 150 7.82 -0.15 1.77
C GLY A 150 6.88 -0.78 0.74
N PHE A 151 7.33 -0.88 -0.52
CA PHE A 151 6.58 -1.45 -1.61
C PHE A 151 7.05 -2.88 -1.89
N GLY A 152 6.27 -3.86 -1.43
CA GLY A 152 6.47 -5.28 -1.72
C GLY A 152 5.62 -5.74 -2.89
N TYR A 153 6.14 -6.68 -3.69
CA TYR A 153 5.40 -7.34 -4.76
C TYR A 153 5.83 -8.79 -4.91
N GLU A 154 4.93 -9.63 -5.44
CA GLU A 154 5.19 -11.03 -5.78
C GLU A 154 4.87 -11.27 -7.27
N PRO A 155 5.78 -11.89 -8.04
CA PRO A 155 5.50 -12.30 -9.41
C PRO A 155 4.41 -13.36 -9.48
N THR A 156 3.47 -13.20 -10.41
CA THR A 156 2.38 -14.16 -10.68
C THR A 156 2.34 -14.51 -12.18
N SER A 157 1.57 -15.50 -12.54
CA SER A 157 1.33 -15.82 -13.96
C SER A 157 0.59 -14.72 -14.73
N ALA A 158 -0.09 -13.81 -14.02
CA ALA A 158 -0.85 -12.70 -14.60
C ALA A 158 -0.13 -11.33 -14.47
N GLY A 159 1.09 -11.31 -13.97
CA GLY A 159 1.86 -10.09 -13.73
C GLY A 159 2.44 -10.05 -12.31
N PHE A 160 2.08 -9.06 -11.53
CA PHE A 160 2.58 -8.88 -10.18
C PHE A 160 1.42 -8.65 -9.21
N ASP A 161 1.49 -9.32 -8.06
CA ASP A 161 0.62 -9.08 -6.92
C ASP A 161 1.31 -8.11 -5.96
N HIS A 162 0.64 -7.04 -5.57
CA HIS A 162 1.17 -5.99 -4.70
C HIS A 162 0.05 -5.20 -4.04
N LEU A 163 0.35 -4.51 -2.94
CA LEU A 163 -0.59 -3.56 -2.38
C LEU A 163 -0.83 -2.39 -3.34
N LEU A 164 -2.09 -2.01 -3.51
CA LEU A 164 -2.45 -0.75 -4.17
C LEU A 164 -2.17 0.39 -3.20
N GLN A 165 -1.00 1.00 -3.31
CA GLN A 165 -0.55 2.05 -2.40
C GLN A 165 -0.03 3.28 -3.13
N ALA A 166 -0.16 4.43 -2.49
CA ALA A 166 0.52 5.66 -2.83
C ALA A 166 1.16 6.27 -1.57
N SER A 167 2.40 6.69 -1.68
CA SER A 167 3.15 7.30 -0.57
C SER A 167 3.06 8.82 -0.68
N ILE A 168 2.64 9.49 0.38
CA ILE A 168 2.72 10.94 0.50
C ILE A 168 4.00 11.28 1.24
N VAL A 169 4.86 12.07 0.60
CA VAL A 169 6.16 12.53 1.09
C VAL A 169 6.07 14.03 1.37
N ASP A 170 6.60 14.48 2.49
CA ASP A 170 6.63 15.89 2.84
C ASP A 170 7.66 16.68 2.01
N ALA A 171 7.66 17.99 2.13
CA ALA A 171 8.58 18.88 1.42
C ALA A 171 10.06 18.62 1.78
N GLY A 172 10.34 18.04 2.94
CA GLY A 172 11.68 17.64 3.39
C GLY A 172 12.14 16.30 2.84
N GLY A 173 11.24 15.53 2.21
CA GLY A 173 11.54 14.22 1.64
C GLY A 173 11.28 13.06 2.59
N ARG A 174 10.50 13.23 3.68
CA ARG A 174 10.10 12.15 4.58
C ARG A 174 8.74 11.60 4.20
N ILE A 175 8.59 10.28 4.26
CA ILE A 175 7.29 9.63 4.05
C ILE A 175 6.36 10.05 5.18
N TYR A 176 5.34 10.83 4.83
CA TYR A 176 4.37 11.36 5.78
C TYR A 176 3.22 10.39 6.03
N ARG A 177 2.69 9.80 4.95
CA ARG A 177 1.54 8.89 5.02
C ARG A 177 1.54 7.91 3.86
N GLN A 178 1.05 6.70 4.11
CA GLN A 178 0.73 5.72 3.08
C GLN A 178 -0.79 5.71 2.87
N LEU A 179 -1.21 5.74 1.61
CA LEU A 179 -2.60 5.59 1.20
C LEU A 179 -2.78 4.24 0.51
N TYR A 180 -3.90 3.59 0.74
CA TYR A 180 -4.19 2.28 0.18
C TYR A 180 -5.54 2.24 -0.51
N GLY A 181 -5.67 1.31 -1.45
CA GLY A 181 -6.89 1.03 -2.18
C GLY A 181 -6.85 1.52 -3.62
N ASP A 182 -7.89 1.15 -4.34
CA ASP A 182 -8.04 1.38 -5.77
C ASP A 182 -8.51 2.79 -6.13
N SER A 183 -9.13 3.49 -5.19
CA SER A 183 -9.75 4.81 -5.39
C SER A 183 -8.98 5.96 -4.77
N PHE A 184 -7.99 5.70 -3.90
CA PHE A 184 -7.25 6.72 -3.15
C PHE A 184 -8.16 7.82 -2.61
N ALA A 185 -9.12 7.43 -1.77
CA ALA A 185 -10.25 8.26 -1.33
C ALA A 185 -9.92 9.76 -1.21
N ALA A 186 -10.56 10.59 -2.01
CA ALA A 186 -10.23 12.01 -2.15
C ALA A 186 -10.15 12.79 -0.81
N PRO A 187 -10.99 12.54 0.21
CA PRO A 187 -10.86 13.23 1.49
C PRO A 187 -9.55 12.91 2.22
N GLN A 188 -9.06 11.65 2.15
CA GLN A 188 -7.82 11.23 2.79
C GLN A 188 -6.60 11.77 2.06
N PHE A 189 -6.65 11.73 0.73
CA PHE A 189 -5.61 12.27 -0.15
C PHE A 189 -5.48 13.78 0.03
N THR A 190 -6.57 14.52 -0.13
CA THR A 190 -6.60 15.98 0.00
C THR A 190 -6.28 16.42 1.44
N GLY A 191 -6.82 15.71 2.45
CA GLY A 191 -6.55 16.02 3.85
C GLY A 191 -5.08 15.92 4.22
N ALA A 192 -4.40 14.85 3.79
CA ALA A 192 -2.96 14.70 4.04
C ALA A 192 -2.11 15.79 3.35
N LEU A 193 -2.46 16.15 2.11
CA LEU A 193 -1.78 17.23 1.40
C LEU A 193 -2.07 18.60 2.03
N LEU A 194 -3.30 18.84 2.48
CA LEU A 194 -3.68 20.09 3.17
C LEU A 194 -2.87 20.25 4.47
N GLU A 195 -2.73 19.18 5.25
CA GLU A 195 -1.91 19.18 6.48
C GLU A 195 -0.46 19.61 6.19
N LEU A 196 0.14 19.08 5.11
CA LEU A 196 1.52 19.40 4.73
C LEU A 196 1.66 20.81 4.15
N VAL A 197 0.72 21.24 3.31
CA VAL A 197 0.77 22.58 2.69
C VAL A 197 0.49 23.68 3.71
N ALA A 198 -0.40 23.42 4.69
CA ALA A 198 -0.71 24.36 5.76
C ALA A 198 0.36 24.42 6.87
N ASN A 199 1.45 23.61 6.78
CA ASN A 199 2.45 23.44 7.84
C ASN A 199 1.84 23.09 9.21
N ALA A 200 0.72 22.40 9.21
CA ALA A 200 0.01 21.96 10.40
C ALA A 200 -0.20 20.43 10.38
N PRO A 201 0.89 19.63 10.37
CA PRO A 201 0.77 18.19 10.38
C PRO A 201 0.08 17.74 11.69
N ARG A 202 -0.95 16.93 11.58
CA ARG A 202 -1.58 16.31 12.74
C ARG A 202 -0.65 15.25 13.31
N PRO A 203 -0.49 15.17 14.65
CA PRO A 203 0.35 14.14 15.25
C PRO A 203 -0.18 12.75 14.90
N ALA A 204 0.75 11.84 14.61
CA ALA A 204 0.44 10.43 14.45
C ALA A 204 -0.10 9.91 15.80
N GLY A 205 -1.39 9.60 15.87
CA GLY A 205 -2.09 9.23 17.12
C GLY A 205 -3.52 9.74 17.18
N ASP A 206 -3.97 10.47 16.16
CA ASP A 206 -5.35 10.92 16.06
C ASP A 206 -6.29 9.70 15.93
N ILE A 207 -7.39 9.71 16.67
CA ILE A 207 -8.44 8.69 16.64
C ILE A 207 -8.88 8.41 15.19
N ALA A 208 -8.89 9.40 14.31
CA ALA A 208 -9.20 9.23 12.90
C ALA A 208 -8.19 8.32 12.19
N ALA A 209 -6.89 8.48 12.44
CA ALA A 209 -5.84 7.61 11.91
C ALA A 209 -5.95 6.17 12.47
N PHE A 210 -6.32 6.05 13.76
CA PHE A 210 -6.60 4.74 14.38
C PHE A 210 -7.82 4.06 13.75
N ILE A 211 -8.91 4.80 13.52
CA ILE A 211 -10.12 4.28 12.85
C ILE A 211 -9.81 3.84 11.42
N GLU A 212 -8.96 4.58 10.69
CA GLU A 212 -8.50 4.18 9.36
C GLU A 212 -7.67 2.89 9.41
N HIS A 213 -6.77 2.79 10.37
CA HIS A 213 -5.98 1.56 10.57
C HIS A 213 -6.87 0.35 10.88
N VAL A 214 -7.89 0.55 11.73
CA VAL A 214 -8.90 -0.48 12.04
C VAL A 214 -9.72 -0.84 10.79
N LYS A 215 -10.10 0.12 9.96
CA LYS A 215 -10.80 -0.15 8.67
C LYS A 215 -9.94 -1.01 7.75
N LEU A 216 -8.64 -0.72 7.62
CA LEU A 216 -7.71 -1.51 6.81
C LEU A 216 -7.57 -2.95 7.33
N LEU A 217 -7.49 -3.13 8.65
CA LEU A 217 -7.46 -4.46 9.27
C LEU A 217 -8.76 -5.25 9.07
N CYS A 218 -9.88 -4.55 8.91
CA CYS A 218 -11.21 -5.16 8.73
C CYS A 218 -11.60 -5.32 7.25
N THR A 219 -10.72 -4.96 6.29
CA THR A 219 -10.99 -5.10 4.86
C THR A 219 -10.08 -6.17 4.25
N VAL A 220 -10.64 -6.99 3.37
CA VAL A 220 -9.90 -7.95 2.56
C VAL A 220 -10.06 -7.55 1.09
N TYR A 221 -8.96 -7.55 0.36
CA TYR A 221 -9.00 -7.34 -1.08
C TYR A 221 -9.65 -8.54 -1.75
N ASP A 222 -10.68 -8.30 -2.56
CA ASP A 222 -11.34 -9.30 -3.39
C ASP A 222 -10.80 -9.19 -4.83
N PRO A 223 -9.89 -10.11 -5.24
CA PRO A 223 -9.26 -10.05 -6.57
C PRO A 223 -10.28 -10.21 -7.71
N ALA A 224 -11.37 -10.95 -7.46
CA ALA A 224 -12.41 -11.17 -8.47
C ALA A 224 -13.28 -9.94 -8.70
N ALA A 225 -13.46 -9.11 -7.67
CA ALA A 225 -14.23 -7.88 -7.74
C ALA A 225 -13.37 -6.62 -7.88
N GLY A 226 -12.02 -6.74 -7.81
CA GLY A 226 -11.07 -5.63 -7.91
C GLY A 226 -11.24 -4.56 -6.82
N ARG A 227 -11.78 -4.93 -5.65
CA ARG A 227 -12.08 -3.97 -4.57
C ARG A 227 -11.93 -4.58 -3.18
N TYR A 228 -11.66 -3.72 -2.21
CA TYR A 228 -11.66 -4.13 -0.81
C TYR A 228 -13.09 -4.34 -0.31
N ARG A 229 -13.32 -5.47 0.38
CA ARG A 229 -14.58 -5.78 1.06
C ARG A 229 -14.36 -5.84 2.55
N VAL A 230 -15.35 -5.40 3.31
CA VAL A 230 -15.32 -5.54 4.78
C VAL A 230 -15.31 -7.03 5.15
N ASN A 231 -14.30 -7.44 5.90
CA ASN A 231 -14.24 -8.77 6.47
C ASN A 231 -15.10 -8.81 7.75
N TYR A 232 -16.35 -9.20 7.59
CA TYR A 232 -17.28 -9.30 8.71
C TYR A 232 -16.82 -10.28 9.80
N ALA A 233 -15.99 -11.29 9.47
CA ALA A 233 -15.44 -12.21 10.46
C ALA A 233 -14.57 -11.48 11.48
N VAL A 234 -13.64 -10.63 11.01
CA VAL A 234 -12.79 -9.82 11.90
C VAL A 234 -13.60 -8.84 12.74
N VAL A 235 -14.63 -8.22 12.14
CA VAL A 235 -15.54 -7.32 12.88
C VAL A 235 -16.27 -8.06 14.00
N ILE A 236 -16.77 -9.26 13.71
CA ILE A 236 -17.44 -10.11 14.69
C ILE A 236 -16.47 -10.54 15.80
N GLU A 237 -15.25 -10.95 15.46
CA GLU A 237 -14.22 -11.32 16.44
C GLU A 237 -13.89 -10.15 17.39
N ILE A 238 -13.74 -8.94 16.86
CA ILE A 238 -13.51 -7.74 17.67
C ILE A 238 -14.70 -7.46 18.58
N LEU A 239 -15.93 -7.55 18.08
CA LEU A 239 -17.13 -7.32 18.88
C LEU A 239 -17.30 -8.36 19.99
N VAL A 240 -17.04 -9.64 19.67
CA VAL A 240 -17.07 -10.73 20.66
C VAL A 240 -15.98 -10.52 21.72
N GLY A 241 -14.74 -10.23 21.30
CA GLY A 241 -13.66 -9.93 22.23
C GLY A 241 -13.98 -8.74 23.14
N ALA A 242 -14.45 -7.64 22.56
CA ALA A 242 -14.85 -6.46 23.32
C ALA A 242 -15.99 -6.75 24.31
N SER A 243 -16.98 -7.54 23.94
CA SER A 243 -18.09 -7.92 24.84
C SER A 243 -17.62 -8.77 26.02
N ILE A 244 -16.68 -9.69 25.80
CA ILE A 244 -16.07 -10.49 26.87
C ILE A 244 -15.33 -9.56 27.87
N PHE A 245 -14.57 -8.58 27.38
CA PHE A 245 -13.88 -7.63 28.24
C PHE A 245 -14.85 -6.71 29.00
N LEU A 246 -15.86 -6.17 28.34
CA LEU A 246 -16.81 -5.22 28.92
C LEU A 246 -17.77 -5.88 29.95
N ILE A 247 -18.10 -7.13 29.75
CA ILE A 247 -19.02 -7.88 30.64
C ILE A 247 -18.27 -8.76 31.62
N GLY A 248 -17.25 -9.46 31.14
CA GLY A 248 -16.52 -10.46 31.93
C GLY A 248 -15.68 -9.83 33.04
N ILE A 249 -14.88 -8.81 32.76
CA ILE A 249 -14.03 -8.18 33.77
C ILE A 249 -14.83 -7.50 34.88
N PRO A 250 -15.86 -6.68 34.61
CA PRO A 250 -16.70 -6.12 35.68
C PRO A 250 -17.39 -7.18 36.50
N SER A 251 -17.89 -8.24 35.85
CA SER A 251 -18.55 -9.37 36.60
C SER A 251 -17.59 -10.06 37.55
N LEU A 252 -16.35 -10.33 37.12
CA LEU A 252 -15.30 -10.89 37.95
C LEU A 252 -14.92 -9.96 39.11
N ILE A 253 -14.80 -8.65 38.85
CA ILE A 253 -14.51 -7.65 39.89
C ILE A 253 -15.63 -7.58 40.92
N VAL A 254 -16.88 -7.57 40.46
CA VAL A 254 -18.04 -7.56 41.37
C VAL A 254 -18.09 -8.85 42.24
N GLU A 255 -17.90 -10.01 41.63
CA GLU A 255 -17.87 -11.28 42.32
C GLU A 255 -16.69 -11.36 43.31
N TRP A 256 -15.49 -10.93 42.92
CA TRP A 256 -14.34 -10.87 43.81
C TRP A 256 -14.56 -9.93 45.00
N ARG A 257 -15.17 -8.74 44.78
CA ARG A 257 -15.56 -7.83 45.86
C ARG A 257 -16.59 -8.41 46.79
N ARG A 258 -17.60 -9.15 46.26
CA ARG A 258 -18.60 -9.87 47.10
C ARG A 258 -17.95 -10.93 47.93
N ARG A 259 -17.05 -11.74 47.41
CA ARG A 259 -16.33 -12.79 48.18
C ARG A 259 -15.41 -12.22 49.26
N ARG A 260 -14.77 -11.06 48.98
CA ARG A 260 -13.98 -10.38 50.05
C ARG A 260 -14.82 -9.84 51.19
N ARG A 261 -16.03 -9.34 50.90
CA ARG A 261 -16.95 -8.84 51.94
C ARG A 261 -17.60 -9.98 52.76
N ALA A 262 -17.70 -11.20 52.23
CA ALA A 262 -18.27 -12.34 52.86
C ALA A 262 -17.30 -13.15 53.75
N ARG A 263 -16.01 -12.78 53.84
CA ARG A 263 -15.04 -13.39 54.75
C ARG A 263 -15.23 -12.75 56.14
N PRO A 264 -15.75 -13.50 57.15
CA PRO A 264 -15.81 -13.00 58.52
C PRO A 264 -14.39 -12.80 59.04
N ALA A 265 -14.18 -11.72 59.81
CA ALA A 265 -12.96 -11.51 60.55
C ALA A 265 -12.83 -12.62 61.57
N SER A 266 -11.87 -13.48 61.43
CA SER A 266 -11.44 -14.46 62.43
C SER A 266 -10.43 -13.86 63.38
#